data_ae33dbecb8761f778e85d051ede8e511
#
_entry.id   ae33dbecb8761f778e85d051ede8e511
#
_cell.length_a   1.000
_cell.length_b   1.000
_cell.length_c   1.000
_cell.angle_alpha   90.00
_cell.angle_beta   90.00
_cell.angle_gamma   90.00
#
_symmetry.space_group_name_H-M   'P 1'
#
loop_
_entity.id
_entity.type
_entity.pdbx_description
1 polymer ?
#
loop_
_entity_poly.entity_id
_entity_poly.type
_entity_poly.pdbx_seq_one_letter_code
_entity_poly.pdbx_strand_id
1 'polypeptide(L)'
;MKSELDEYIKEDISNKINYLADKENGDKKIIITYFVPDLRKEGGEYVTKSGFVLKVDEVRKELYLDDNTVIKISNITAIEGLEIYY
;
A
#
# COMPACT_ATOMS: atom_id res chain seq x y z
N MET A 1 -14.75 -14.46 5.00
CA MET A 1 -14.65 -14.28 6.45
C MET A 1 -13.28 -13.74 6.82
N LYS A 2 -13.27 -12.77 7.68
CA LYS A 2 -12.01 -12.17 8.11
C LYS A 2 -11.42 -12.92 9.29
N SER A 3 -10.15 -13.18 9.22
CA SER A 3 -9.42 -13.85 10.27
C SER A 3 -8.63 -12.83 11.10
N GLU A 4 -8.11 -13.30 12.20
CA GLU A 4 -7.25 -12.44 13.03
C GLU A 4 -5.99 -12.01 12.29
N LEU A 5 -5.54 -12.80 11.32
CA LEU A 5 -4.38 -12.44 10.52
C LEU A 5 -4.60 -11.15 9.73
N ASP A 6 -5.84 -10.87 9.36
CA ASP A 6 -6.15 -9.64 8.62
C ASP A 6 -5.84 -8.40 9.44
N GLU A 7 -6.04 -8.47 10.75
CA GLU A 7 -5.74 -7.33 11.60
C GLU A 7 -4.25 -7.08 11.71
N TYR A 8 -3.46 -8.15 11.83
CA TYR A 8 -2.02 -8.04 11.83
C TYR A 8 -1.50 -7.44 10.53
N ILE A 9 -2.04 -7.91 9.42
CA ILE A 9 -1.64 -7.42 8.11
C ILE A 9 -1.98 -5.94 7.97
N LYS A 10 -3.17 -5.54 8.39
CA LYS A 10 -3.58 -4.16 8.31
C LYS A 10 -2.73 -3.26 9.19
N GLU A 11 -2.39 -3.72 10.37
CA GLU A 11 -1.56 -2.95 11.27
C GLU A 11 -0.14 -2.79 10.73
N ASP A 12 0.41 -3.87 10.18
CA ASP A 12 1.72 -3.82 9.56
C ASP A 12 1.74 -2.84 8.38
N ILE A 13 0.72 -2.89 7.56
CA ILE A 13 0.59 -2.00 6.41
C ILE A 13 0.47 -0.56 6.89
N SER A 14 -0.33 -0.30 7.91
CA SER A 14 -0.49 1.04 8.46
C SER A 14 0.83 1.59 8.97
N ASN A 15 1.61 0.77 9.65
CA ASN A 15 2.91 1.18 10.16
C ASN A 15 3.87 1.53 9.01
N LYS A 16 3.86 0.72 7.97
CA LYS A 16 4.70 0.96 6.81
C LYS A 16 4.28 2.22 6.07
N ILE A 17 2.98 2.46 5.96
CA ILE A 17 2.48 3.66 5.31
C ILE A 17 2.85 4.91 6.11
N ASN A 18 2.73 4.85 7.42
CA ASN A 18 3.14 5.97 8.26
C ASN A 18 4.62 6.28 8.10
N TYR A 19 5.43 5.25 7.99
CA TYR A 19 6.86 5.42 7.73
C TYR A 19 7.10 6.10 6.38
N LEU A 20 6.35 5.67 5.36
CA LEU A 20 6.50 6.20 4.01
C LEU A 20 5.94 7.60 3.87
N ALA A 21 5.01 7.99 4.73
CA ALA A 21 4.45 9.33 4.72
C ALA A 21 5.47 10.38 5.14
N ASP A 22 6.53 9.96 5.81
CA ASP A 22 7.62 10.83 6.17
C ASP A 22 8.41 11.17 4.92
N LYS A 23 8.62 12.46 4.67
CA LYS A 23 9.33 12.93 3.48
C LYS A 23 10.74 12.38 3.37
N GLU A 24 11.37 12.10 4.49
CA GLU A 24 12.73 11.57 4.50
C GLU A 24 12.80 10.17 3.93
N ASN A 25 11.69 9.46 3.89
CA ASN A 25 11.62 8.09 3.41
C ASN A 25 11.04 7.97 2.00
N GLY A 26 10.74 9.09 1.37
CA GLY A 26 10.11 9.09 0.05
C GLY A 26 11.01 8.63 -1.07
N ASP A 27 12.31 8.54 -0.83
CA ASP A 27 13.28 8.09 -1.85
C ASP A 27 13.52 6.58 -1.80
N LYS A 28 12.79 5.86 -0.98
CA LYS A 28 12.96 4.42 -0.85
C LYS A 28 12.03 3.69 -1.80
N LYS A 29 12.61 2.80 -2.59
CA LYS A 29 11.83 1.99 -3.51
C LYS A 29 11.12 0.88 -2.76
N ILE A 30 9.85 0.70 -3.06
CA ILE A 30 9.04 -0.33 -2.43
C ILE A 30 8.39 -1.22 -3.49
N ILE A 31 7.93 -2.37 -3.03
CA ILE A 31 7.11 -3.27 -3.82
C ILE A 31 5.80 -3.39 -3.08
N ILE A 32 4.73 -3.05 -3.76
CA ILE A 32 3.42 -3.01 -3.14
C ILE A 32 2.47 -3.95 -3.88
N THR A 33 1.73 -4.74 -3.13
CA THR A 33 0.73 -5.64 -3.68
C THR A 33 -0.63 -5.16 -3.21
N TYR A 34 -1.55 -5.03 -4.15
CA TYR A 34 -2.88 -4.53 -3.82
C TYR A 34 -3.92 -5.18 -4.72
N PHE A 35 -5.15 -5.16 -4.25
CA PHE A 35 -6.27 -5.77 -4.94
C PHE A 35 -6.96 -4.74 -5.83
N VAL A 36 -7.22 -5.12 -7.08
CA VAL A 36 -7.95 -4.29 -8.02
C VAL A 36 -9.28 -4.97 -8.30
N PRO A 37 -10.39 -4.42 -7.78
CA PRO A 37 -11.69 -5.03 -8.02
C PRO A 37 -12.09 -4.95 -9.49
N ASP A 38 -12.78 -5.99 -9.94
CA ASP A 38 -13.32 -6.00 -11.29
C ASP A 38 -14.67 -5.28 -11.26
N LEU A 39 -14.81 -4.27 -12.10
CA LEU A 39 -16.03 -3.46 -12.13
C LEU A 39 -17.17 -4.14 -12.87
N ARG A 40 -16.88 -5.20 -13.61
CA ARG A 40 -17.90 -5.87 -14.44
C ARG A 40 -18.45 -7.13 -13.82
N LYS A 41 -17.72 -7.73 -12.92
CA LYS A 41 -18.11 -8.98 -12.30
C LYS A 41 -17.49 -9.06 -10.92
N GLU A 42 -17.91 -10.06 -10.16
CA GLU A 42 -17.35 -10.26 -8.84
C GLU A 42 -15.89 -10.65 -8.92
N GLY A 43 -15.15 -10.32 -7.86
CA GLY A 43 -13.75 -10.62 -7.78
C GLY A 43 -12.90 -9.49 -8.26
N GLY A 44 -11.74 -9.83 -8.76
CA GLY A 44 -10.73 -8.88 -9.20
C GLY A 44 -9.40 -9.59 -9.27
N GLU A 45 -8.32 -8.82 -9.20
CA GLU A 45 -6.99 -9.41 -9.26
C GLU A 45 -6.03 -8.68 -8.34
N TYR A 46 -4.98 -9.39 -7.96
CA TYR A 46 -3.90 -8.79 -7.19
C TYR A 46 -2.85 -8.29 -8.17
N VAL A 47 -2.41 -7.06 -7.93
CA VAL A 47 -1.40 -6.42 -8.77
C VAL A 47 -0.21 -6.09 -7.88
N THR A 48 0.98 -6.34 -8.39
CA THR A 48 2.22 -5.99 -7.70
C THR A 48 2.94 -4.93 -8.52
N LYS A 49 3.29 -3.83 -7.87
CA LYS A 49 4.03 -2.74 -8.50
C LYS A 49 5.20 -2.35 -7.62
N SER A 50 6.26 -1.90 -8.28
CA SER A 50 7.40 -1.34 -7.56
C SER A 50 7.55 0.13 -7.95
N GLY A 51 8.10 0.91 -7.05
CA GLY A 51 8.31 2.32 -7.29
C GLY A 51 8.55 3.08 -6.01
N PHE A 52 8.51 4.40 -6.12
CA PHE A 52 8.71 5.28 -4.99
C PHE A 52 7.39 5.91 -4.59
N VAL A 53 7.18 6.09 -3.31
CA VAL A 53 5.97 6.74 -2.81
C VAL A 53 6.13 8.25 -2.96
N LEU A 54 5.24 8.84 -3.74
CA LEU A 54 5.25 10.27 -3.95
C LEU A 54 4.61 10.99 -2.76
N LYS A 55 3.46 10.50 -2.34
CA LYS A 55 2.80 11.03 -1.14
C LYS A 55 1.75 10.06 -0.65
N VAL A 56 1.33 10.26 0.59
CA VAL A 56 0.24 9.52 1.20
C VAL A 56 -0.85 10.52 1.58
N ASP A 57 -2.05 10.32 1.08
CA ASP A 57 -3.19 11.16 1.43
C ASP A 57 -3.98 10.46 2.53
N GLU A 58 -3.83 10.93 3.75
CA GLU A 58 -4.47 10.29 4.88
C GLU A 58 -5.97 10.58 4.96
N VAL A 59 -6.40 11.68 4.36
CA VAL A 59 -7.81 12.02 4.35
C VAL A 59 -8.58 11.13 3.37
N ARG A 60 -8.05 10.98 2.18
CA ARG A 60 -8.67 10.14 1.15
C ARG A 60 -8.28 8.68 1.25
N LYS A 61 -7.32 8.37 2.10
CA LYS A 61 -6.81 7.01 2.26
C LYS A 61 -6.27 6.45 0.96
N GLU A 62 -5.43 7.25 0.33
CA GLU A 62 -4.81 6.90 -0.94
C GLU A 62 -3.30 7.08 -0.88
N LEU A 63 -2.60 6.22 -1.61
CA LEU A 63 -1.16 6.27 -1.73
C LEU A 63 -0.81 6.54 -3.18
N TYR A 64 0.09 7.49 -3.41
CA TYR A 64 0.49 7.91 -4.75
C TYR A 64 1.92 7.48 -5.02
N LEU A 65 2.11 6.79 -6.14
CA LEU A 65 3.44 6.39 -6.59
C LEU A 65 3.98 7.42 -7.59
N ASP A 66 5.28 7.33 -7.82
CA ASP A 66 5.97 8.28 -8.69
C ASP A 66 5.57 8.15 -10.17
N ASP A 67 4.94 7.06 -10.55
CA ASP A 67 4.43 6.88 -11.90
C ASP A 67 2.97 7.30 -12.05
N ASN A 68 2.47 8.06 -11.08
CA ASN A 68 1.09 8.55 -11.02
C ASN A 68 0.05 7.47 -10.71
N THR A 69 0.48 6.31 -10.27
CA THR A 69 -0.45 5.29 -9.82
C THR A 69 -1.04 5.69 -8.47
N VAL A 70 -2.35 5.61 -8.36
CA VAL A 70 -3.07 5.88 -7.12
C VAL A 70 -3.62 4.58 -6.59
N ILE A 71 -3.28 4.24 -5.36
CA ILE A 71 -3.69 2.99 -4.75
C ILE A 71 -4.49 3.29 -3.49
N LYS A 72 -5.66 2.68 -3.40
CA LYS A 72 -6.45 2.82 -2.17
C LYS A 72 -5.80 2.00 -1.08
N ILE A 73 -5.56 2.64 0.05
CA ILE A 73 -4.88 1.98 1.17
C ILE A 73 -5.63 0.74 1.62
N SER A 74 -6.95 0.78 1.59
CA SER A 74 -7.76 -0.37 2.01
C SER A 74 -7.58 -1.60 1.11
N ASN A 75 -7.04 -1.42 -0.09
CA ASN A 75 -6.83 -2.51 -1.02
C ASN A 75 -5.42 -3.10 -0.95
N ILE A 76 -4.54 -2.47 -0.18
CA ILE A 76 -3.17 -2.93 -0.07
C ILE A 76 -3.10 -4.19 0.79
N THR A 77 -2.44 -5.22 0.29
CA THR A 77 -2.28 -6.47 1.02
C THR A 77 -0.86 -6.73 1.48
N ALA A 78 0.12 -6.07 0.86
CA ALA A 78 1.51 -6.22 1.27
C ALA A 78 2.33 -5.04 0.79
N ILE A 79 3.33 -4.67 1.58
CA ILE A 79 4.34 -3.69 1.20
C ILE A 79 5.68 -4.30 1.56
N GLU A 80 6.56 -4.40 0.57
CA GLU A 80 7.87 -5.04 0.74
C GLU A 80 8.96 -4.13 0.20
N GLY A 81 10.19 -4.53 0.40
CA GLY A 81 11.33 -3.79 -0.12
C GLY A 81 11.79 -2.66 0.77
N LEU A 82 11.13 -2.45 1.88
CA LEU A 82 11.56 -1.44 2.84
C LEU A 82 12.56 -2.08 3.79
N GLU A 83 13.76 -1.57 3.80
CA GLU A 83 14.72 -1.96 4.82
C GLU A 83 14.42 -1.11 6.03
N ILE A 84 13.32 -1.45 6.67
CA ILE A 84 12.84 -0.66 7.78
C ILE A 84 13.18 -1.33 9.09
N TYR A 85 13.65 -0.51 9.97
CA TYR A 85 13.92 -0.93 11.33
C TYR A 85 13.18 0.03 12.24
N TYR A 86 11.93 -0.29 12.44
CA TYR A 86 11.10 0.50 13.35
C TYR A 86 10.72 -0.27 14.59
#